data_1fee435229d6cd06aba79752a46ef93c
#
_entry.id   1fee435229d6cd06aba79752a46ef93c
#
_cell.length_a   1.000
_cell.length_b   1.000
_cell.length_c   1.000
_cell.angle_alpha   90.00
_cell.angle_beta   90.00
_cell.angle_gamma   90.00
#
_symmetry.space_group_name_H-M   'P 1'
#
loop_
_entity.id
_entity.type
_entity.pdbx_description
1 polymer ?
#
loop_
_entity_poly.entity_id
_entity_poly.type
_entity_poly.pdbx_seq_one_letter_code
_entity_poly.pdbx_strand_id
1 'polypeptide(L)'
;MLVGCVNRSNISNIQLISYDDSSITVDADAAQPEYGAIYHLLFRGLPNSNQTVPIISTSEEQTKQQFPAYFKTFIDNKRYQTFITSSTKNSNGSRRIVINTKALKQDLEQNSIIRKFGY
;
A
#
# COMPACT_ATOMS: atom_id res chain seq x y z
N MET A 1 -19.70 23.18 8.44
CA MET A 1 -18.78 22.93 8.73
C MET A 1 -17.79 22.34 7.89
N LEU A 2 -16.80 22.79 7.83
CA LEU A 2 -15.79 22.47 6.94
C LEU A 2 -14.80 21.53 7.46
N VAL A 3 -14.96 21.22 8.72
CA VAL A 3 -14.00 20.37 9.37
C VAL A 3 -13.83 19.04 8.71
N GLY A 4 -14.92 18.42 8.29
CA GLY A 4 -14.84 17.15 7.62
C GLY A 4 -14.09 17.23 6.31
N CYS A 5 -14.25 18.31 5.60
CA CYS A 5 -13.56 18.48 4.33
C CYS A 5 -12.06 18.63 4.51
N VAL A 6 -11.67 19.35 5.54
CA VAL A 6 -10.25 19.55 5.80
C VAL A 6 -9.57 18.24 6.11
N ASN A 7 -10.24 17.39 6.87
CA ASN A 7 -9.63 16.11 7.25
C ASN A 7 -9.65 15.07 6.15
N ARG A 8 -10.49 15.23 5.15
CA ARG A 8 -10.59 14.22 4.09
C ARG A 8 -9.30 14.02 3.34
N SER A 9 -8.52 15.06 3.17
CA SER A 9 -7.28 14.93 2.42
C SER A 9 -6.28 13.99 3.09
N ASN A 10 -6.43 13.75 4.39
CA ASN A 10 -5.54 12.89 5.14
C ASN A 10 -6.09 11.47 5.30
N ILE A 11 -7.26 11.21 4.78
CA ILE A 11 -7.91 9.92 4.91
C ILE A 11 -7.84 9.18 3.60
N SER A 12 -7.30 7.96 3.65
CA SER A 12 -7.31 7.08 2.50
C SER A 12 -8.49 6.14 2.62
N ASN A 13 -9.35 6.15 1.61
CA ASN A 13 -10.46 5.23 1.55
C ASN A 13 -10.14 4.18 0.49
N ILE A 14 -9.78 3.00 0.97
CA ILE A 14 -9.32 1.92 0.11
C ILE A 14 -10.35 0.79 0.15
N GLN A 15 -10.90 0.45 -1.01
CA GLN A 15 -11.88 -0.63 -1.12
C GLN A 15 -11.34 -1.78 -1.94
N LEU A 16 -11.49 -2.98 -1.42
CA LEU A 16 -11.10 -4.18 -2.16
C LEU A 16 -12.03 -4.42 -3.32
N ILE A 17 -11.47 -4.68 -4.49
CA ILE A 17 -12.21 -5.08 -5.68
C ILE A 17 -12.04 -6.57 -5.95
N SER A 18 -10.79 -7.03 -6.00
CA SER A 18 -10.50 -8.45 -6.22
C SER A 18 -9.06 -8.75 -5.82
N TYR A 19 -8.72 -10.02 -5.78
CA TYR A 19 -7.35 -10.44 -5.49
C TYR A 19 -7.09 -11.83 -6.03
N ASP A 20 -5.81 -12.14 -6.22
CA ASP A 20 -5.35 -13.49 -6.51
C ASP A 20 -4.02 -13.71 -5.77
N ASP A 21 -3.30 -14.78 -6.11
CA ASP A 21 -2.07 -15.14 -5.41
C ASP A 21 -0.95 -14.13 -5.60
N SER A 22 -1.02 -13.33 -6.66
CA SER A 22 0.07 -12.41 -7.03
C SER A 22 -0.29 -10.96 -6.89
N SER A 23 -1.57 -10.61 -6.86
CA SER A 23 -1.97 -9.21 -6.93
C SER A 23 -3.25 -8.94 -6.17
N ILE A 24 -3.45 -7.66 -5.86
CA ILE A 24 -4.68 -7.15 -5.25
C ILE A 24 -5.12 -5.94 -6.06
N THR A 25 -6.40 -5.89 -6.36
CA THR A 25 -7.02 -4.74 -7.03
C THR A 25 -7.88 -3.99 -6.04
N VAL A 26 -7.67 -2.69 -5.95
CA VAL A 26 -8.43 -1.83 -5.04
C VAL A 26 -8.92 -0.59 -5.77
N ASP A 27 -9.94 0.05 -5.22
CA ASP A 27 -10.31 1.41 -5.58
C ASP A 27 -9.85 2.32 -4.45
N ALA A 28 -9.07 3.33 -4.78
CA ALA A 28 -8.49 4.24 -3.82
C ALA A 28 -9.01 5.65 -4.02
N ASP A 29 -9.56 6.23 -2.96
CA ASP A 29 -10.01 7.60 -2.94
C ASP A 29 -9.15 8.34 -1.93
N ALA A 30 -8.09 8.96 -2.41
CA ALA A 30 -7.10 9.62 -1.57
C ALA A 30 -6.35 10.67 -2.38
N ALA A 31 -5.66 11.57 -1.68
CA ALA A 31 -4.84 12.59 -2.34
C ALA A 31 -3.72 11.97 -3.17
N GLN A 32 -3.14 10.89 -2.66
CA GLN A 32 -2.12 10.12 -3.37
C GLN A 32 -2.58 8.67 -3.42
N PRO A 33 -3.46 8.34 -4.36
CA PRO A 33 -4.13 7.03 -4.33
C PRO A 33 -3.18 5.85 -4.46
N GLU A 34 -2.17 5.94 -5.31
CA GLU A 34 -1.22 4.84 -5.47
C GLU A 34 -0.45 4.58 -4.18
N TYR A 35 0.07 5.64 -3.58
CA TYR A 35 0.80 5.50 -2.32
C TYR A 35 -0.14 5.03 -1.20
N GLY A 36 -1.35 5.58 -1.15
CA GLY A 36 -2.33 5.20 -0.14
C GLY A 36 -2.66 3.71 -0.19
N ALA A 37 -2.82 3.16 -1.38
CA ALA A 37 -3.10 1.74 -1.54
C ALA A 37 -1.93 0.88 -1.04
N ILE A 38 -0.70 1.23 -1.42
CA ILE A 38 0.50 0.54 -0.95
C ILE A 38 0.63 0.65 0.56
N TYR A 39 0.45 1.85 1.10
CA TYR A 39 0.55 2.10 2.53
C TYR A 39 -0.43 1.21 3.32
N HIS A 40 -1.65 1.09 2.84
CA HIS A 40 -2.67 0.26 3.48
C HIS A 40 -2.22 -1.18 3.57
N LEU A 41 -1.66 -1.72 2.48
CA LEU A 41 -1.18 -3.09 2.48
C LEU A 41 0.01 -3.28 3.42
N LEU A 42 0.91 -2.32 3.46
CA LEU A 42 2.12 -2.43 4.28
C LEU A 42 1.79 -2.37 5.77
N PHE A 43 0.95 -1.44 6.19
CA PHE A 43 0.83 -1.10 7.60
C PHE A 43 -0.55 -1.32 8.21
N ARG A 44 -1.57 -1.65 7.43
CA ARG A 44 -2.92 -1.82 7.95
C ARG A 44 -3.56 -3.16 7.60
N GLY A 45 -3.26 -3.67 6.42
CA GLY A 45 -3.95 -4.85 5.90
C GLY A 45 -5.25 -4.45 5.22
N LEU A 46 -5.86 -5.40 4.54
CA LEU A 46 -7.05 -5.13 3.74
C LEU A 46 -8.09 -6.21 4.02
N PRO A 47 -9.20 -5.85 4.71
CA PRO A 47 -10.22 -6.83 5.06
C PRO A 47 -10.80 -7.51 3.84
N ASN A 48 -11.16 -8.77 3.99
CA ASN A 48 -11.78 -9.60 2.96
C ASN A 48 -10.87 -9.98 1.81
N SER A 49 -9.59 -9.61 1.89
CA SER A 49 -8.59 -10.03 0.91
C SER A 49 -7.76 -11.18 1.47
N ASN A 50 -6.76 -11.61 0.72
CA ASN A 50 -5.78 -12.58 1.22
C ASN A 50 -4.64 -11.92 2.00
N GLN A 51 -4.74 -10.62 2.25
CA GLN A 51 -3.77 -9.86 3.07
C GLN A 51 -4.55 -9.05 4.09
N THR A 52 -5.23 -9.73 5.00
CA THR A 52 -6.08 -9.07 6.01
C THR A 52 -5.26 -8.41 7.10
N VAL A 53 -4.01 -8.85 7.29
CA VAL A 53 -3.11 -8.25 8.27
C VAL A 53 -2.06 -7.41 7.53
N PRO A 54 -1.41 -6.47 8.23
CA PRO A 54 -0.34 -5.69 7.59
C PRO A 54 0.77 -6.61 7.09
N ILE A 55 1.34 -6.28 5.95
CA ILE A 55 2.51 -7.02 5.45
C ILE A 55 3.67 -6.83 6.41
N ILE A 56 3.85 -5.61 6.93
CA ILE A 56 4.88 -5.30 7.92
C ILE A 56 4.24 -5.35 9.29
N SER A 57 4.67 -6.29 10.13
CA SER A 57 4.07 -6.50 11.45
C SER A 57 4.57 -5.51 12.51
N THR A 58 5.71 -4.89 12.27
CA THR A 58 6.26 -3.87 13.17
C THR A 58 5.60 -2.53 12.86
N SER A 59 5.54 -1.62 13.84
CA SER A 59 4.92 -0.33 13.61
C SER A 59 5.64 0.43 12.50
N GLU A 60 4.89 1.31 11.86
CA GLU A 60 5.43 2.14 10.78
C GLU A 60 6.63 2.95 11.25
N GLU A 61 6.50 3.56 12.43
CA GLU A 61 7.55 4.41 12.98
C GLU A 61 8.83 3.64 13.22
N GLN A 62 8.73 2.49 13.88
CA GLN A 62 9.89 1.65 14.16
C GLN A 62 10.53 1.13 12.87
N THR A 63 9.72 0.73 11.92
CA THR A 63 10.22 0.20 10.66
C THR A 63 11.00 1.25 9.89
N LYS A 64 10.48 2.47 9.82
CA LYS A 64 11.16 3.55 9.13
C LYS A 64 12.43 3.97 9.82
N GLN A 65 12.47 3.91 11.15
CA GLN A 65 13.69 4.21 11.89
C GLN A 65 14.76 3.15 11.67
N GLN A 66 14.34 1.90 11.53
CA GLN A 66 15.26 0.79 11.34
C GLN A 66 15.81 0.73 9.91
N PHE A 67 15.01 1.13 8.93
CA PHE A 67 15.36 1.04 7.51
C PHE A 67 15.20 2.39 6.79
N PRO A 68 15.86 3.44 7.27
CA PRO A 68 15.60 4.79 6.74
C PRO A 68 15.95 4.94 5.26
N ALA A 69 17.04 4.34 4.80
CA ALA A 69 17.44 4.45 3.40
C ALA A 69 16.44 3.76 2.47
N TYR A 70 15.95 2.61 2.89
CA TYR A 70 14.95 1.87 2.09
C TYR A 70 13.69 2.72 1.91
N PHE A 71 13.16 3.26 3.01
CA PHE A 71 11.90 4.00 2.95
C PHE A 71 12.05 5.37 2.30
N LYS A 72 13.23 5.98 2.39
CA LYS A 72 13.48 7.20 1.64
C LYS A 72 13.35 6.96 0.15
N THR A 73 13.98 5.91 -0.36
CA THR A 73 13.87 5.56 -1.77
C THR A 73 12.45 5.13 -2.12
N PHE A 74 11.84 4.34 -1.25
CA PHE A 74 10.52 3.80 -1.49
C PHE A 74 9.46 4.89 -1.59
N ILE A 75 9.51 5.87 -0.69
CA ILE A 75 8.50 6.94 -0.61
C ILE A 75 8.93 8.16 -1.41
N ASP A 76 10.09 8.73 -1.10
CA ASP A 76 10.50 10.01 -1.68
C ASP A 76 10.82 9.87 -3.16
N ASN A 77 11.45 8.79 -3.55
CA ASN A 77 11.76 8.53 -4.95
C ASN A 77 10.68 7.70 -5.63
N LYS A 78 9.56 7.47 -4.93
CA LYS A 78 8.36 6.84 -5.48
C LYS A 78 8.62 5.44 -6.03
N ARG A 79 9.55 4.71 -5.42
CA ARG A 79 9.84 3.35 -5.85
C ARG A 79 8.64 2.43 -5.68
N TYR A 80 7.70 2.76 -4.78
CA TYR A 80 6.47 1.99 -4.62
C TYR A 80 5.71 1.83 -5.93
N GLN A 81 5.87 2.74 -6.88
CA GLN A 81 5.19 2.66 -8.17
C GLN A 81 5.64 1.44 -8.99
N THR A 82 6.83 0.93 -8.70
CA THR A 82 7.32 -0.29 -9.35
C THR A 82 6.39 -1.48 -9.14
N PHE A 83 5.66 -1.48 -8.03
CA PHE A 83 4.78 -2.59 -7.67
C PHE A 83 3.33 -2.37 -8.12
N ILE A 84 3.07 -1.29 -8.83
CA ILE A 84 1.76 -1.00 -9.37
C ILE A 84 1.76 -1.37 -10.85
N THR A 85 0.94 -2.36 -11.20
CA THR A 85 0.87 -2.84 -12.58
C THR A 85 -0.14 -2.07 -13.40
N SER A 86 -1.11 -1.42 -12.74
CA SER A 86 -2.15 -0.66 -13.45
C SER A 86 -2.75 0.37 -12.50
N SER A 87 -3.05 1.54 -13.02
CA SER A 87 -3.73 2.59 -12.28
C SER A 87 -4.59 3.38 -13.25
N THR A 88 -5.90 3.28 -13.10
CA THR A 88 -6.85 3.95 -14.00
C THR A 88 -7.86 4.74 -13.19
N LYS A 89 -8.31 5.86 -13.74
CA LYS A 89 -9.27 6.72 -13.08
C LYS A 89 -10.67 6.20 -13.31
N ASN A 90 -11.44 6.10 -12.22
CA ASN A 90 -12.86 5.74 -12.29
C ASN A 90 -13.70 6.98 -12.54
N SER A 91 -14.95 6.76 -12.96
CA SER A 91 -15.87 7.87 -13.23
C SER A 91 -16.20 8.68 -11.98
N ASN A 92 -16.11 8.06 -10.79
CA ASN A 92 -16.43 8.76 -9.54
C ASN A 92 -15.23 9.49 -8.92
N GLY A 93 -14.10 9.54 -9.63
CA GLY A 93 -12.92 10.26 -9.15
C GLY A 93 -11.90 9.40 -8.39
N SER A 94 -12.27 8.20 -7.96
CA SER A 94 -11.31 7.28 -7.35
C SER A 94 -10.43 6.65 -8.44
N ARG A 95 -9.39 5.93 -8.03
CA ARG A 95 -8.54 5.24 -8.99
C ARG A 95 -8.56 3.75 -8.71
N ARG A 96 -8.66 2.99 -9.80
CA ARG A 96 -8.54 1.53 -9.71
C ARG A 96 -7.09 1.14 -9.89
N ILE A 97 -6.53 0.52 -8.86
CA ILE A 97 -5.10 0.27 -8.77
C ILE A 97 -4.89 -1.23 -8.60
N VAL A 98 -4.03 -1.79 -9.43
CA VAL A 98 -3.63 -3.19 -9.34
C VAL A 98 -2.21 -3.23 -8.79
N ILE A 99 -2.01 -3.89 -7.66
CA ILE A 99 -0.73 -3.97 -6.99
C ILE A 99 -0.20 -5.38 -7.09
N ASN A 100 1.05 -5.50 -7.53
CA ASN A 100 1.74 -6.78 -7.56
C ASN A 100 2.26 -7.07 -6.15
N THR A 101 1.43 -7.71 -5.34
CA THR A 101 1.75 -7.97 -3.94
C THR A 101 2.87 -8.99 -3.80
N LYS A 102 2.96 -9.93 -4.72
CA LYS A 102 4.04 -10.92 -4.69
C LYS A 102 5.40 -10.24 -4.86
N ALA A 103 5.52 -9.34 -5.83
CA ALA A 103 6.76 -8.61 -6.04
C ALA A 103 7.08 -7.69 -4.87
N LEU A 104 6.07 -7.04 -4.32
CA LEU A 104 6.24 -6.17 -3.16
C LEU A 104 6.79 -6.95 -1.96
N LYS A 105 6.20 -8.10 -1.65
CA LYS A 105 6.66 -8.93 -0.55
C LYS A 105 8.08 -9.44 -0.78
N GLN A 106 8.41 -9.84 -2.01
CA GLN A 106 9.76 -10.28 -2.33
C GLN A 106 10.78 -9.17 -2.11
N ASP A 107 10.45 -7.94 -2.49
CA ASP A 107 11.33 -6.81 -2.29
C ASP A 107 11.58 -6.56 -0.80
N LEU A 108 10.52 -6.62 -0.01
CA LEU A 108 10.63 -6.44 1.43
C LEU A 108 11.46 -7.55 2.07
N GLU A 109 11.29 -8.78 1.62
CA GLU A 109 12.09 -9.92 2.10
C GLU A 109 13.57 -9.76 1.75
N GLN A 110 13.85 -9.35 0.52
CA GLN A 110 15.23 -9.17 0.06
C GLN A 110 15.96 -8.07 0.83
N ASN A 111 15.22 -7.11 1.31
CA ASN A 111 15.79 -6.00 2.09
C ASN A 111 15.67 -6.22 3.60
N SER A 112 15.27 -7.42 4.00
CA SER A 112 15.16 -7.84 5.40
C SER A 112 14.13 -7.03 6.21
N ILE A 113 13.19 -6.41 5.53
CA ILE A 113 12.13 -5.65 6.19
C ILE A 113 11.12 -6.61 6.80
N ILE A 114 10.86 -7.73 6.11
CA ILE A 114 10.03 -8.80 6.63
C ILE A 114 10.78 -10.11 6.48
N ARG A 115 10.31 -11.15 7.19
CA ARG A 115 10.89 -12.47 7.07
C ARG A 115 10.43 -13.12 5.78
N LYS A 116 11.29 -13.97 5.22
CA LYS A 116 10.88 -14.78 4.10
C LYS A 116 9.79 -15.74 4.49
N PHE A 117 8.80 -15.86 3.64
CA PHE A 117 7.73 -16.82 3.87
C PHE A 117 8.24 -18.23 3.57
N GLY A 118 7.70 -19.20 4.30
CA GLY A 118 8.07 -20.59 4.11
C GLY A 118 9.22 -21.07 4.98
N TYR A 119 9.66 -20.28 5.92
CA TYR A 119 10.78 -20.64 6.81
C TYR A 119 10.43 -20.57 8.26
#